data_ef7a2841935bea8db954e17a10fec2d6
#
_entry.id   ef7a2841935bea8db954e17a10fec2d6
#
_cell.length_a   1.000
_cell.length_b   1.000
_cell.length_c   1.000
_cell.angle_alpha   90.00
_cell.angle_beta   90.00
_cell.angle_gamma   90.00
#
_symmetry.space_group_name_H-M   'P 1'
#
loop_
_entity.id
_entity.type
_entity.pdbx_description
1 polymer ?
#
loop_
_entity_poly.entity_id
_entity_poly.type
_entity_poly.pdbx_seq_one_letter_code
_entity_poly.pdbx_strand_id
1 'polypeptide(L)'
;MAQRLSSPTSVSSTSVASVRVIPEQILAEWRKWGLSSQPDTILSIKGGLTNQNYLIVSDGVELLLRLNNTATSLGIYREEELAIHQHMAKAGLTPTLRYYSPELEYWVRDFIPGTTLAAAPSSDDLQAVTEVLSIVHAQSPRSNLHTLDIQAACSQYLAQCDGHSEAVIKLKEEITQLVPLPAEDACLCHLDPLPANWLRDSEGKFWLLDWEYAALAHPALDYAALQLQLPENKQALFESFIPENLRDVMANARTQVRLLDRSWRLAHATG
;
A
#
# COMPACT_ATOMS: atom_id res chain seq x y z
N MET A 1 -56.61 -24.70 3.97
CA MET A 1 -55.80 -23.51 4.27
C MET A 1 -54.38 -23.76 3.79
N ALA A 2 -54.02 -23.28 2.61
CA ALA A 2 -52.73 -23.51 1.98
C ALA A 2 -51.87 -22.28 2.17
N GLN A 3 -50.73 -22.41 2.87
CA GLN A 3 -49.71 -21.38 3.00
C GLN A 3 -48.92 -21.32 1.68
N ARG A 4 -48.88 -20.13 1.09
CA ARG A 4 -48.01 -19.81 -0.05
C ARG A 4 -46.58 -19.62 0.44
N LEU A 5 -45.67 -20.42 -0.05
CA LEU A 5 -44.24 -20.23 0.06
C LEU A 5 -43.82 -19.08 -0.87
N SER A 6 -43.23 -18.07 -0.29
CA SER A 6 -42.61 -16.96 -0.99
C SER A 6 -41.26 -17.38 -1.59
N SER A 7 -41.06 -17.08 -2.88
CA SER A 7 -39.85 -17.32 -3.65
C SER A 7 -38.68 -16.50 -3.13
N PRO A 8 -37.44 -17.01 -3.18
CA PRO A 8 -36.28 -16.22 -2.80
C PRO A 8 -35.92 -15.18 -3.88
N THR A 9 -35.71 -13.98 -3.43
CA THR A 9 -35.21 -12.82 -4.18
C THR A 9 -33.88 -13.13 -4.86
N SER A 10 -33.80 -12.80 -6.15
CA SER A 10 -32.61 -12.90 -6.99
C SER A 10 -31.44 -12.12 -6.41
N VAL A 11 -30.33 -12.81 -6.13
CA VAL A 11 -29.04 -12.22 -5.79
C VAL A 11 -28.47 -11.58 -7.05
N SER A 12 -28.28 -10.28 -6.99
CA SER A 12 -27.60 -9.45 -7.97
C SER A 12 -26.23 -10.04 -8.32
N SER A 13 -25.97 -10.21 -9.61
CA SER A 13 -24.68 -10.63 -10.17
C SER A 13 -23.62 -9.56 -9.89
N THR A 14 -22.85 -9.75 -8.84
CA THR A 14 -21.59 -9.04 -8.63
C THR A 14 -20.62 -9.45 -9.73
N SER A 15 -20.12 -8.50 -10.51
CA SER A 15 -19.09 -8.71 -11.51
C SER A 15 -17.88 -9.40 -10.86
N VAL A 16 -17.61 -10.62 -11.28
CA VAL A 16 -16.40 -11.37 -10.91
C VAL A 16 -15.24 -10.67 -11.61
N ALA A 17 -14.47 -9.87 -10.90
CA ALA A 17 -13.17 -9.43 -11.38
C ALA A 17 -12.39 -10.68 -11.77
N SER A 18 -11.88 -10.73 -13.02
CA SER A 18 -11.13 -11.86 -13.54
C SER A 18 -9.90 -12.08 -12.65
N VAL A 19 -9.89 -13.16 -11.87
CA VAL A 19 -8.71 -13.60 -11.14
C VAL A 19 -7.66 -13.93 -12.21
N ARG A 20 -6.63 -13.09 -12.36
CA ARG A 20 -5.50 -13.45 -13.21
C ARG A 20 -4.85 -14.68 -12.60
N VAL A 21 -4.71 -15.73 -13.39
CA VAL A 21 -3.95 -16.93 -13.00
C VAL A 21 -2.47 -16.60 -13.15
N ILE A 22 -1.62 -17.10 -12.24
CA ILE A 22 -0.17 -16.95 -12.40
C ILE A 22 0.24 -17.56 -13.76
N PRO A 23 0.94 -16.80 -14.62
CA PRO A 23 1.43 -17.32 -15.90
C PRO A 23 2.29 -18.59 -15.71
N GLU A 24 2.12 -19.59 -16.56
CA GLU A 24 2.85 -20.86 -16.47
C GLU A 24 4.38 -20.67 -16.54
N GLN A 25 4.85 -19.71 -17.32
CA GLN A 25 6.27 -19.37 -17.41
C GLN A 25 6.84 -18.89 -16.07
N ILE A 26 6.06 -18.15 -15.27
CA ILE A 26 6.46 -17.72 -13.93
C ILE A 26 6.49 -18.93 -12.99
N LEU A 27 5.47 -19.78 -13.03
CA LEU A 27 5.44 -21.00 -12.22
C LEU A 27 6.59 -21.95 -12.55
N ALA A 28 7.05 -21.99 -13.79
CA ALA A 28 8.20 -22.80 -14.20
C ALA A 28 9.51 -22.35 -13.54
N GLU A 29 9.58 -21.13 -13.03
CA GLU A 29 10.76 -20.58 -12.35
C GLU A 29 10.87 -20.96 -10.85
N TRP A 30 10.01 -21.83 -10.33
CA TRP A 30 9.92 -22.18 -8.91
C TRP A 30 11.28 -22.54 -8.25
N ARG A 31 12.23 -23.12 -9.03
CA ARG A 31 13.58 -23.43 -8.53
C ARG A 31 14.36 -22.18 -8.12
N LYS A 32 14.13 -21.05 -8.81
CA LYS A 32 14.76 -19.77 -8.49
C LYS A 32 14.27 -19.20 -7.15
N TRP A 33 13.10 -19.67 -6.66
CA TRP A 33 12.54 -19.26 -5.39
C TRP A 33 13.09 -20.04 -4.19
N GLY A 34 14.01 -21.00 -4.45
CA GLY A 34 14.63 -21.84 -3.43
C GLY A 34 13.74 -23.00 -2.98
N LEU A 35 12.77 -23.41 -3.80
CA LEU A 35 11.94 -24.58 -3.55
C LEU A 35 12.66 -25.87 -4.01
N SER A 36 12.40 -26.99 -3.32
CA SER A 36 12.92 -28.33 -3.64
C SER A 36 12.04 -29.09 -4.61
N SER A 37 10.75 -28.78 -4.64
CA SER A 37 9.75 -29.38 -5.53
C SER A 37 8.87 -28.31 -6.20
N GLN A 38 8.09 -28.71 -7.18
CA GLN A 38 7.06 -27.84 -7.75
C GLN A 38 6.02 -27.48 -6.69
N PRO A 39 5.44 -26.27 -6.76
CA PRO A 39 4.31 -25.93 -5.90
C PRO A 39 3.16 -26.93 -6.02
N ASP A 40 2.71 -27.42 -4.90
CA ASP A 40 1.56 -28.33 -4.80
C ASP A 40 0.26 -27.58 -4.51
N THR A 41 0.36 -26.40 -3.93
CA THR A 41 -0.79 -25.54 -3.61
C THR A 41 -0.52 -24.08 -4.02
N ILE A 42 -1.48 -23.46 -4.68
CA ILE A 42 -1.46 -22.06 -5.10
C ILE A 42 -2.82 -21.44 -4.74
N LEU A 43 -2.81 -20.47 -3.85
CA LEU A 43 -4.04 -19.79 -3.39
C LEU A 43 -3.91 -18.29 -3.64
N SER A 44 -4.91 -17.70 -4.30
CA SER A 44 -5.00 -16.24 -4.43
C SER A 44 -5.31 -15.61 -3.08
N ILE A 45 -4.49 -14.64 -2.67
CA ILE A 45 -4.73 -13.83 -1.48
C ILE A 45 -5.52 -12.60 -1.90
N LYS A 46 -6.73 -12.46 -1.35
CA LYS A 46 -7.57 -11.28 -1.58
C LYS A 46 -6.97 -10.07 -0.86
N GLY A 47 -6.87 -8.95 -1.56
CA GLY A 47 -6.37 -7.68 -1.02
C GLY A 47 -5.29 -7.10 -1.95
N GLY A 48 -5.25 -5.78 -2.06
CA GLY A 48 -4.42 -5.03 -3.02
C GLY A 48 -5.22 -4.65 -4.27
N LEU A 49 -5.20 -3.36 -4.59
CA LEU A 49 -5.88 -2.81 -5.77
C LEU A 49 -4.95 -2.82 -6.98
N THR A 50 -3.66 -2.77 -6.74
CA THR A 50 -2.61 -2.59 -7.75
C THR A 50 -1.88 -3.89 -8.10
N ASN A 51 -1.63 -4.77 -7.14
CA ASN A 51 -0.85 -5.99 -7.31
C ASN A 51 -1.68 -7.24 -6.97
N GLN A 52 -1.27 -8.40 -7.49
CA GLN A 52 -1.92 -9.67 -7.18
C GLN A 52 -0.98 -10.55 -6.35
N ASN A 53 -1.50 -11.04 -5.23
CA ASN A 53 -0.75 -11.84 -4.29
C ASN A 53 -1.24 -13.30 -4.27
N TYR A 54 -0.29 -14.23 -4.17
CA TYR A 54 -0.56 -15.66 -4.11
C TYR A 54 0.25 -16.30 -2.99
N LEU A 55 -0.41 -17.15 -2.21
CA LEU A 55 0.26 -18.10 -1.33
C LEU A 55 0.68 -19.30 -2.18
N ILE A 56 1.96 -19.61 -2.16
CA ILE A 56 2.58 -20.75 -2.83
C ILE A 56 3.05 -21.71 -1.74
N VAL A 57 2.64 -22.97 -1.80
CA VAL A 57 3.10 -24.01 -0.86
C VAL A 57 3.80 -25.10 -1.62
N SER A 58 4.93 -25.58 -1.10
CA SER A 58 5.75 -26.67 -1.64
C SER A 58 6.51 -27.33 -0.51
N ASP A 59 6.28 -28.64 -0.27
CA ASP A 59 6.96 -29.43 0.78
C ASP A 59 6.96 -28.73 2.16
N GLY A 60 5.82 -28.10 2.53
CA GLY A 60 5.69 -27.37 3.80
C GLY A 60 6.37 -25.99 3.82
N VAL A 61 6.99 -25.55 2.74
CA VAL A 61 7.49 -24.19 2.58
C VAL A 61 6.37 -23.30 2.05
N GLU A 62 6.11 -22.21 2.76
CA GLU A 62 5.08 -21.22 2.38
C GLU A 62 5.76 -19.94 1.86
N LEU A 63 5.41 -19.54 0.64
CA LEU A 63 5.90 -18.32 0.01
C LEU A 63 4.74 -17.41 -0.39
N LEU A 64 4.99 -16.12 -0.40
CA LEU A 64 4.13 -15.15 -1.05
C LEU A 64 4.77 -14.75 -2.39
N LEU A 65 4.03 -14.98 -3.47
CA LEU A 65 4.34 -14.45 -4.79
C LEU A 65 3.45 -13.25 -5.07
N ARG A 66 4.06 -12.11 -5.42
CA ARG A 66 3.35 -10.92 -5.89
C ARG A 66 3.60 -10.71 -7.37
N LEU A 67 2.52 -10.66 -8.16
CA LEU A 67 2.56 -10.18 -9.53
C LEU A 67 2.36 -8.67 -9.54
N ASN A 68 3.31 -7.96 -10.13
CA ASN A 68 3.23 -6.52 -10.27
C ASN A 68 2.29 -6.15 -11.43
N ASN A 69 1.39 -5.21 -11.20
CA ASN A 69 0.55 -4.71 -12.28
C ASN A 69 1.34 -3.68 -13.10
N THR A 70 1.37 -3.88 -14.41
CA THR A 70 2.06 -2.99 -15.36
C THR A 70 1.12 -1.90 -15.90
N ALA A 71 -0.20 -2.09 -15.80
CA ALA A 71 -1.19 -1.22 -16.45
C ALA A 71 -1.51 0.08 -15.69
N THR A 72 -1.10 0.20 -14.40
CA THR A 72 -1.50 1.32 -13.54
C THR A 72 -0.32 2.01 -12.86
N SER A 73 0.83 2.06 -13.52
CA SER A 73 2.11 2.44 -12.92
C SER A 73 2.36 3.93 -12.75
N LEU A 74 1.33 4.80 -12.74
CA LEU A 74 1.55 6.21 -12.44
C LEU A 74 2.09 6.42 -11.03
N GLY A 75 3.28 7.00 -10.95
CA GLY A 75 3.96 7.26 -9.68
C GLY A 75 4.62 6.03 -9.06
N ILE A 76 4.64 4.88 -9.74
CA ILE A 76 5.31 3.66 -9.27
C ILE A 76 6.61 3.46 -10.04
N TYR A 77 7.73 3.47 -9.31
CA TYR A 77 9.09 3.28 -9.84
C TYR A 77 9.63 1.95 -9.31
N ARG A 78 9.47 0.86 -10.09
CA ARG A 78 9.74 -0.51 -9.64
C ARG A 78 11.19 -0.75 -9.19
N GLU A 79 12.17 -0.10 -9.82
CA GLU A 79 13.56 -0.19 -9.41
C GLU A 79 13.80 0.49 -8.05
N GLU A 80 13.18 1.65 -7.82
CA GLU A 80 13.25 2.34 -6.54
C GLU A 80 12.51 1.55 -5.45
N GLU A 81 11.32 1.04 -5.75
CA GLU A 81 10.57 0.15 -4.85
C GLU A 81 11.43 -1.03 -4.41
N LEU A 82 12.10 -1.72 -5.35
CA LEU A 82 12.98 -2.85 -5.03
C LEU A 82 14.15 -2.41 -4.13
N ALA A 83 14.80 -1.29 -4.46
CA ALA A 83 15.92 -0.77 -3.68
C ALA A 83 15.49 -0.40 -2.26
N ILE A 84 14.35 0.27 -2.11
CA ILE A 84 13.77 0.63 -0.80
C ILE A 84 13.40 -0.64 -0.03
N HIS A 85 12.68 -1.58 -0.67
CA HIS A 85 12.30 -2.85 -0.03
C HIS A 85 13.52 -3.59 0.52
N GLN A 86 14.60 -3.73 -0.29
CA GLN A 86 15.83 -4.39 0.14
C GLN A 86 16.51 -3.66 1.30
N HIS A 87 16.46 -2.33 1.32
CA HIS A 87 17.00 -1.53 2.42
C HIS A 87 16.18 -1.73 3.70
N MET A 88 14.85 -1.66 3.61
CA MET A 88 13.93 -1.88 4.72
C MET A 88 13.98 -3.32 5.26
N ALA A 89 14.20 -4.30 4.38
CA ALA A 89 14.39 -5.69 4.81
C ALA A 89 15.66 -5.88 5.64
N LYS A 90 16.76 -5.20 5.28
CA LYS A 90 18.00 -5.19 6.10
C LYS A 90 17.80 -4.52 7.46
N ALA A 91 16.93 -3.52 7.52
CA ALA A 91 16.53 -2.87 8.77
C ALA A 91 15.51 -3.71 9.58
N GLY A 92 15.05 -4.83 9.05
CA GLY A 92 14.08 -5.71 9.71
C GLY A 92 12.65 -5.17 9.73
N LEU A 93 12.31 -4.21 8.85
CA LEU A 93 11.01 -3.54 8.80
C LEU A 93 10.04 -4.18 7.80
N THR A 94 10.55 -4.89 6.81
CA THR A 94 9.77 -5.66 5.82
C THR A 94 10.41 -7.02 5.59
N PRO A 95 9.66 -8.04 5.12
CA PRO A 95 10.23 -9.37 4.87
C PRO A 95 11.26 -9.35 3.73
N THR A 96 12.29 -10.17 3.85
CA THR A 96 13.31 -10.32 2.81
C THR A 96 12.75 -10.99 1.56
N LEU A 97 13.11 -10.48 0.38
CA LEU A 97 12.79 -11.14 -0.89
C LEU A 97 13.71 -12.35 -1.10
N ARG A 98 13.13 -13.48 -1.48
CA ARG A 98 13.87 -14.66 -1.96
C ARG A 98 14.27 -14.51 -3.41
N TYR A 99 13.38 -13.92 -4.21
CA TYR A 99 13.58 -13.74 -5.64
C TYR A 99 12.78 -12.54 -6.16
N TYR A 100 13.27 -11.91 -7.20
CA TYR A 100 12.56 -10.96 -8.06
C TYR A 100 12.96 -11.20 -9.52
N SER A 101 12.02 -11.07 -10.44
CA SER A 101 12.30 -11.20 -11.87
C SER A 101 13.16 -10.03 -12.36
N PRO A 102 14.06 -10.24 -13.34
CA PRO A 102 14.88 -9.16 -13.89
C PRO A 102 14.07 -7.96 -14.41
N GLU A 103 12.90 -8.24 -14.98
CA GLU A 103 11.97 -7.25 -15.52
C GLU A 103 11.04 -6.65 -14.45
N LEU A 104 11.20 -7.05 -13.18
CA LEU A 104 10.39 -6.63 -12.05
C LEU A 104 8.88 -6.88 -12.22
N GLU A 105 8.53 -7.90 -13.01
CA GLU A 105 7.12 -8.29 -13.21
C GLU A 105 6.54 -9.00 -11.99
N TYR A 106 7.39 -9.66 -11.20
CA TYR A 106 7.00 -10.33 -9.99
C TYR A 106 8.17 -10.46 -9.02
N TRP A 107 7.82 -10.69 -7.74
CA TRP A 107 8.77 -11.10 -6.72
C TRP A 107 8.19 -12.16 -5.78
N VAL A 108 9.09 -12.82 -5.06
CA VAL A 108 8.75 -13.89 -4.11
C VAL A 108 9.46 -13.62 -2.78
N ARG A 109 8.74 -13.80 -1.69
CA ARG A 109 9.26 -13.73 -0.32
C ARG A 109 8.71 -14.85 0.53
N ASP A 110 9.23 -15.03 1.73
CA ASP A 110 8.60 -15.88 2.73
C ASP A 110 7.19 -15.38 3.04
N PHE A 111 6.25 -16.32 3.18
CA PHE A 111 4.95 -15.99 3.73
C PHE A 111 5.10 -15.81 5.24
N ILE A 112 4.60 -14.70 5.75
CA ILE A 112 4.56 -14.45 7.20
C ILE A 112 3.12 -14.60 7.65
N PRO A 113 2.81 -15.63 8.44
CA PRO A 113 1.51 -15.75 9.08
C PRO A 113 1.28 -14.59 10.04
N GLY A 114 0.12 -13.96 9.95
CA GLY A 114 -0.19 -12.82 10.80
C GLY A 114 -1.53 -12.21 10.52
N THR A 115 -1.82 -11.12 11.19
CA THR A 115 -3.04 -10.33 11.01
C THR A 115 -2.68 -8.91 10.60
N THR A 116 -3.45 -8.32 9.71
CA THR A 116 -3.32 -6.91 9.40
C THR A 116 -3.70 -6.06 10.61
N LEU A 117 -3.25 -4.81 10.63
CA LEU A 117 -3.66 -3.86 11.67
C LEU A 117 -5.19 -3.81 11.72
N ALA A 118 -5.75 -4.03 12.90
CA ALA A 118 -7.20 -4.07 13.08
C ALA A 118 -7.85 -2.73 12.67
N ALA A 119 -9.08 -2.79 12.19
CA ALA A 119 -9.86 -1.59 11.86
C ALA A 119 -10.05 -0.65 13.07
N ALA A 120 -9.97 -1.20 14.29
CA ALA A 120 -9.99 -0.43 15.54
C ALA A 120 -8.77 -0.85 16.40
N PRO A 121 -7.55 -0.38 16.08
CA PRO A 121 -6.34 -0.80 16.75
C PRO A 121 -6.31 -0.38 18.23
N SER A 122 -5.58 -1.12 19.06
CA SER A 122 -5.32 -0.75 20.45
C SER A 122 -4.39 0.47 20.54
N SER A 123 -4.25 1.03 21.73
CA SER A 123 -3.26 2.08 22.00
C SER A 123 -1.84 1.60 21.71
N ASP A 124 -1.52 0.36 22.15
CA ASP A 124 -0.20 -0.24 21.98
C ASP A 124 0.11 -0.50 20.50
N ASP A 125 -0.90 -0.93 19.70
CA ASP A 125 -0.73 -1.07 18.25
C ASP A 125 -0.43 0.28 17.59
N LEU A 126 -1.14 1.35 17.98
CA LEU A 126 -0.93 2.70 17.44
C LEU A 126 0.44 3.24 17.81
N GLN A 127 0.90 3.01 19.03
CA GLN A 127 2.24 3.38 19.45
C GLN A 127 3.29 2.62 18.64
N ALA A 128 3.15 1.29 18.51
CA ALA A 128 4.11 0.45 17.80
C ALA A 128 4.25 0.84 16.32
N VAL A 129 3.14 1.07 15.61
CA VAL A 129 3.21 1.50 14.19
C VAL A 129 3.82 2.90 14.05
N THR A 130 3.58 3.79 15.01
CA THR A 130 4.22 5.13 15.04
C THR A 130 5.73 5.03 15.24
N GLU A 131 6.17 4.14 16.13
CA GLU A 131 7.61 3.87 16.33
C GLU A 131 8.26 3.32 15.06
N VAL A 132 7.60 2.38 14.37
CA VAL A 132 8.08 1.86 13.08
C VAL A 132 8.17 2.97 12.03
N LEU A 133 7.17 3.85 11.90
CA LEU A 133 7.24 4.99 10.98
C LEU A 133 8.42 5.91 11.31
N SER A 134 8.66 6.20 12.59
CA SER A 134 9.82 7.00 13.00
C SER A 134 11.16 6.35 12.61
N ILE A 135 11.25 5.02 12.68
CA ILE A 135 12.44 4.28 12.22
C ILE A 135 12.57 4.37 10.69
N VAL A 136 11.46 4.27 9.94
CA VAL A 136 11.45 4.44 8.48
C VAL A 136 11.98 5.82 8.10
N HIS A 137 11.46 6.87 8.72
CA HIS A 137 11.86 8.26 8.45
C HIS A 137 13.32 8.55 8.80
N ALA A 138 13.92 7.79 9.71
CA ALA A 138 15.34 7.89 10.03
C ALA A 138 16.26 7.12 9.06
N GLN A 139 15.70 6.33 8.13
CA GLN A 139 16.49 5.60 7.15
C GLN A 139 17.02 6.51 6.04
N SER A 140 18.24 6.21 5.59
CA SER A 140 18.89 6.93 4.48
C SER A 140 19.34 5.92 3.42
N PRO A 141 18.45 5.47 2.55
CA PRO A 141 18.81 4.55 1.47
C PRO A 141 19.81 5.20 0.52
N ARG A 142 20.79 4.42 0.05
CA ARG A 142 21.88 4.89 -0.84
C ARG A 142 21.48 4.97 -2.31
N SER A 143 20.25 5.34 -2.61
CA SER A 143 19.73 5.45 -3.98
C SER A 143 19.24 6.87 -4.24
N ASN A 144 19.32 7.30 -5.48
CA ASN A 144 18.68 8.53 -5.92
C ASN A 144 17.17 8.26 -6.00
N LEU A 145 16.48 8.51 -4.91
CA LEU A 145 15.02 8.39 -4.85
C LEU A 145 14.38 9.66 -5.41
N HIS A 146 13.26 9.48 -6.08
CA HIS A 146 12.44 10.63 -6.45
C HIS A 146 11.86 11.30 -5.21
N THR A 147 11.58 12.58 -5.34
CA THR A 147 10.86 13.36 -4.33
C THR A 147 9.41 13.51 -4.78
N LEU A 148 8.48 13.21 -3.91
CA LEU A 148 7.06 13.39 -4.18
C LEU A 148 6.71 14.87 -4.26
N ASP A 149 6.22 15.29 -5.42
CA ASP A 149 5.48 16.52 -5.60
C ASP A 149 3.98 16.19 -5.65
N ILE A 150 3.28 16.50 -4.57
CA ILE A 150 1.84 16.22 -4.43
C ILE A 150 1.02 16.90 -5.54
N GLN A 151 1.36 18.15 -5.88
CA GLN A 151 0.61 18.90 -6.89
C GLN A 151 0.81 18.29 -8.28
N ALA A 152 2.04 17.90 -8.60
CA ALA A 152 2.36 17.21 -9.85
C ALA A 152 1.69 15.82 -9.91
N ALA A 153 1.76 15.03 -8.81
CA ALA A 153 1.14 13.72 -8.74
C ALA A 153 -0.38 13.78 -8.91
N CYS A 154 -1.07 14.69 -8.21
CA CYS A 154 -2.50 14.92 -8.40
C CYS A 154 -2.82 15.29 -9.85
N SER A 155 -2.04 16.16 -10.45
CA SER A 155 -2.23 16.60 -11.84
C SER A 155 -2.07 15.46 -12.83
N GLN A 156 -1.11 14.56 -12.62
CA GLN A 156 -0.91 13.36 -13.43
C GLN A 156 -2.10 12.40 -13.35
N TYR A 157 -2.65 12.16 -12.15
CA TYR A 157 -3.87 11.36 -12.00
C TYR A 157 -5.06 11.99 -12.73
N LEU A 158 -5.29 13.28 -12.56
CA LEU A 158 -6.40 13.99 -13.17
C LEU A 158 -6.27 14.16 -14.70
N ALA A 159 -5.06 14.00 -15.25
CA ALA A 159 -4.86 14.00 -16.71
C ALA A 159 -5.47 12.75 -17.39
N GLN A 160 -5.76 11.68 -16.63
CA GLN A 160 -6.41 10.47 -17.13
C GLN A 160 -7.94 10.54 -17.08
N CYS A 161 -8.49 11.55 -16.42
CA CYS A 161 -9.91 11.72 -16.23
C CYS A 161 -10.52 12.61 -17.32
N ASP A 162 -11.86 12.54 -17.49
CA ASP A 162 -12.59 13.53 -18.31
C ASP A 162 -12.41 14.94 -17.69
N GLY A 163 -11.68 15.78 -18.40
CA GLY A 163 -11.36 17.14 -17.95
C GLY A 163 -12.58 18.08 -17.84
N HIS A 164 -13.74 17.70 -18.38
CA HIS A 164 -15.00 18.44 -18.30
C HIS A 164 -15.87 18.03 -17.11
N SER A 165 -15.50 16.97 -16.41
CA SER A 165 -16.20 16.56 -15.18
C SER A 165 -16.12 17.67 -14.13
N GLU A 166 -17.25 18.06 -13.54
CA GLU A 166 -17.31 19.04 -12.45
C GLU A 166 -16.42 18.64 -11.27
N ALA A 167 -16.37 17.34 -10.96
CA ALA A 167 -15.52 16.81 -9.89
C ALA A 167 -14.03 17.03 -10.18
N VAL A 168 -13.60 16.84 -11.43
CA VAL A 168 -12.22 17.08 -11.88
C VAL A 168 -11.87 18.56 -11.85
N ILE A 169 -12.77 19.42 -12.36
CA ILE A 169 -12.56 20.87 -12.37
C ILE A 169 -12.39 21.39 -10.93
N LYS A 170 -13.32 21.05 -10.03
CA LYS A 170 -13.26 21.44 -8.63
C LYS A 170 -11.99 20.94 -7.94
N LEU A 171 -11.60 19.71 -8.21
CA LEU A 171 -10.40 19.15 -7.58
C LEU A 171 -9.12 19.85 -8.10
N LYS A 172 -9.06 20.23 -9.38
CA LYS A 172 -7.94 21.04 -9.92
C LYS A 172 -7.85 22.40 -9.24
N GLU A 173 -8.99 23.06 -8.98
CA GLU A 173 -9.03 24.33 -8.25
C GLU A 173 -8.50 24.14 -6.81
N GLU A 174 -8.94 23.11 -6.08
CA GLU A 174 -8.45 22.80 -4.74
C GLU A 174 -6.94 22.53 -4.73
N ILE A 175 -6.39 21.82 -5.73
CA ILE A 175 -4.96 21.51 -5.86
C ILE A 175 -4.14 22.79 -6.08
N THR A 176 -4.64 23.78 -6.82
CA THR A 176 -3.92 25.06 -7.01
C THR A 176 -3.78 25.87 -5.72
N GLN A 177 -4.60 25.61 -4.72
CA GLN A 177 -4.56 26.26 -3.39
C GLN A 177 -3.70 25.51 -2.37
N LEU A 178 -3.07 24.39 -2.78
CA LEU A 178 -2.19 23.63 -1.88
C LEU A 178 -0.99 24.46 -1.43
N VAL A 179 -0.79 24.50 -0.13
CA VAL A 179 0.42 25.02 0.49
C VAL A 179 1.42 23.87 0.61
N PRO A 180 2.61 23.91 0.00
CA PRO A 180 3.62 22.87 0.15
C PRO A 180 4.02 22.68 1.61
N LEU A 181 4.41 21.45 1.97
CA LEU A 181 5.11 21.19 3.23
C LEU A 181 6.59 21.55 3.08
N PRO A 182 7.31 21.86 4.18
CA PRO A 182 8.73 22.20 4.14
C PRO A 182 9.56 21.10 3.45
N ALA A 183 10.29 21.46 2.40
CA ALA A 183 11.07 20.50 1.63
C ALA A 183 12.37 20.07 2.34
N GLU A 184 12.88 20.91 3.23
CA GLU A 184 14.07 20.65 4.06
C GLU A 184 13.87 19.50 5.04
N ASP A 185 12.61 19.19 5.40
CA ASP A 185 12.26 18.08 6.29
C ASP A 185 12.01 16.76 5.55
N ALA A 186 12.24 16.72 4.22
CA ALA A 186 12.00 15.54 3.43
C ALA A 186 12.91 14.38 3.84
N CYS A 187 12.30 13.21 4.05
CA CYS A 187 12.96 11.96 4.37
C CYS A 187 12.31 10.83 3.57
N LEU A 188 12.80 9.59 3.72
CA LEU A 188 12.11 8.44 3.15
C LEU A 188 10.77 8.27 3.84
N CYS A 189 9.69 8.27 3.06
CA CYS A 189 8.32 8.02 3.49
C CYS A 189 7.76 6.81 2.75
N HIS A 190 6.84 6.09 3.40
CA HIS A 190 6.12 4.97 2.79
C HIS A 190 5.02 5.43 1.84
N LEU A 191 4.33 6.49 2.19
CA LEU A 191 3.24 7.18 1.48
C LEU A 191 1.93 6.39 1.31
N ASP A 192 1.94 5.11 1.70
CA ASP A 192 0.74 4.26 1.75
C ASP A 192 0.71 3.38 3.03
N PRO A 193 0.94 3.93 4.25
CA PRO A 193 0.98 3.15 5.48
C PRO A 193 -0.44 2.83 5.99
N LEU A 194 -1.33 2.36 5.09
CA LEU A 194 -2.71 2.01 5.40
C LEU A 194 -2.77 0.77 6.30
N PRO A 195 -3.84 0.58 7.11
CA PRO A 195 -3.96 -0.58 7.99
C PRO A 195 -3.75 -1.94 7.31
N ALA A 196 -4.12 -2.06 6.03
CA ALA A 196 -3.93 -3.28 5.25
C ALA A 196 -2.45 -3.60 4.97
N ASN A 197 -1.56 -2.61 4.99
CA ASN A 197 -0.13 -2.75 4.73
C ASN A 197 0.70 -3.02 5.99
N TRP A 198 0.06 -3.07 7.16
CA TRP A 198 0.68 -3.48 8.41
C TRP A 198 0.32 -4.93 8.71
N LEU A 199 1.33 -5.77 8.88
CA LEU A 199 1.17 -7.17 9.27
C LEU A 199 1.79 -7.37 10.65
N ARG A 200 0.99 -7.83 11.61
CA ARG A 200 1.44 -8.25 12.93
C ARG A 200 1.61 -9.76 12.94
N ASP A 201 2.83 -10.23 13.19
CA ASP A 201 3.13 -11.66 13.27
C ASP A 201 2.78 -12.27 14.65
N SER A 202 3.03 -13.57 14.81
CA SER A 202 2.75 -14.30 16.04
C SER A 202 3.59 -13.86 17.25
N GLU A 203 4.71 -13.18 17.01
CA GLU A 203 5.58 -12.64 18.06
C GLU A 203 5.18 -11.22 18.46
N GLY A 204 4.17 -10.66 17.77
CA GLY A 204 3.65 -9.31 17.99
C GLY A 204 4.42 -8.22 17.25
N LYS A 205 5.39 -8.58 16.41
CA LYS A 205 6.15 -7.64 15.59
C LYS A 205 5.30 -7.12 14.44
N PHE A 206 5.39 -5.82 14.20
CA PHE A 206 4.82 -5.22 13.01
C PHE A 206 5.81 -5.19 11.85
N TRP A 207 5.31 -5.61 10.68
CA TRP A 207 5.97 -5.52 9.40
C TRP A 207 5.21 -4.53 8.53
N LEU A 208 5.92 -3.61 7.87
CA LEU A 208 5.33 -2.67 6.91
C LEU A 208 5.58 -3.20 5.50
N LEU A 209 4.50 -3.36 4.74
CA LEU A 209 4.47 -4.01 3.43
C LEU A 209 4.11 -3.00 2.34
N ASP A 210 4.41 -3.35 1.09
CA ASP A 210 3.95 -2.64 -0.12
C ASP A 210 4.54 -1.23 -0.29
N TRP A 211 5.83 -1.19 -0.61
CA TRP A 211 6.64 0.03 -0.74
C TRP A 211 6.54 0.72 -2.12
N GLU A 212 5.53 0.40 -2.93
CA GLU A 212 5.44 0.84 -4.32
C GLU A 212 5.27 2.36 -4.51
N TYR A 213 4.77 3.07 -3.51
CA TYR A 213 4.64 4.53 -3.51
C TYR A 213 5.74 5.24 -2.70
N ALA A 214 6.65 4.49 -2.08
CA ALA A 214 7.65 5.08 -1.21
C ALA A 214 8.60 6.03 -1.97
N ALA A 215 8.84 7.19 -1.37
CA ALA A 215 9.63 8.27 -1.97
C ALA A 215 10.21 9.20 -0.90
N LEU A 216 11.02 10.17 -1.31
CA LEU A 216 11.36 11.28 -0.44
C LEU A 216 10.16 12.23 -0.33
N ALA A 217 9.70 12.47 0.90
CA ALA A 217 8.58 13.35 1.18
C ALA A 217 8.62 13.85 2.63
N HIS A 218 7.72 14.76 2.98
CA HIS A 218 7.61 15.22 4.36
C HIS A 218 6.96 14.13 5.24
N PRO A 219 7.57 13.76 6.40
CA PRO A 219 7.12 12.63 7.23
C PRO A 219 5.68 12.76 7.74
N ALA A 220 5.15 13.96 7.89
CA ALA A 220 3.75 14.18 8.28
C ALA A 220 2.74 13.54 7.31
N LEU A 221 3.11 13.26 6.05
CA LEU A 221 2.23 12.61 5.08
C LEU A 221 1.92 11.16 5.47
N ASP A 222 2.91 10.41 5.98
CA ASP A 222 2.68 9.03 6.46
C ASP A 222 1.75 9.00 7.67
N TYR A 223 1.97 9.89 8.65
CA TYR A 223 1.09 9.98 9.81
C TYR A 223 -0.32 10.42 9.40
N ALA A 224 -0.45 11.36 8.47
CA ALA A 224 -1.74 11.80 7.97
C ALA A 224 -2.47 10.69 7.20
N ALA A 225 -1.76 9.94 6.35
CA ALA A 225 -2.32 8.83 5.60
C ALA A 225 -2.88 7.73 6.52
N LEU A 226 -2.10 7.31 7.52
CA LEU A 226 -2.56 6.34 8.51
C LEU A 226 -3.74 6.88 9.33
N GLN A 227 -3.63 8.11 9.86
CA GLN A 227 -4.68 8.71 10.70
C GLN A 227 -6.03 8.76 10.00
N LEU A 228 -6.06 9.16 8.73
CA LEU A 228 -7.28 9.29 7.93
C LEU A 228 -8.01 7.96 7.69
N GLN A 229 -7.33 6.83 7.82
CA GLN A 229 -7.92 5.50 7.68
C GLN A 229 -8.40 4.91 9.01
N LEU A 230 -8.06 5.54 10.12
CA LEU A 230 -8.52 5.10 11.43
C LEU A 230 -9.95 5.56 11.69
N PRO A 231 -10.75 4.81 12.49
CA PRO A 231 -12.04 5.29 12.99
C PRO A 231 -11.89 6.60 13.73
N GLU A 232 -12.90 7.46 13.66
CA GLU A 232 -12.87 8.83 14.23
C GLU A 232 -12.44 8.85 15.69
N ASN A 233 -12.97 7.92 16.51
CA ASN A 233 -12.60 7.78 17.92
C ASN A 233 -11.15 7.33 18.15
N LYS A 234 -10.46 6.84 17.12
CA LYS A 234 -9.04 6.45 17.15
C LYS A 234 -8.12 7.53 16.58
N GLN A 235 -8.65 8.41 15.73
CA GLN A 235 -7.86 9.52 15.16
C GLN A 235 -7.35 10.47 16.24
N ALA A 236 -8.20 10.83 17.21
CA ALA A 236 -7.81 11.68 18.33
C ALA A 236 -6.76 11.01 19.22
N LEU A 237 -6.90 9.71 19.49
CA LEU A 237 -5.88 8.95 20.22
C LEU A 237 -4.57 8.90 19.46
N PHE A 238 -4.61 8.61 18.15
CA PHE A 238 -3.41 8.53 17.30
C PHE A 238 -2.64 9.87 17.28
N GLU A 239 -3.35 11.01 17.34
CA GLU A 239 -2.73 12.34 17.36
C GLU A 239 -1.76 12.52 18.54
N SER A 240 -2.01 11.85 19.69
CA SER A 240 -1.11 11.90 20.85
C SER A 240 0.25 11.19 20.61
N PHE A 241 0.32 10.27 19.65
CA PHE A 241 1.55 9.56 19.28
C PHE A 241 2.34 10.25 18.17
N ILE A 242 1.75 11.23 17.48
CA ILE A 242 2.44 11.98 16.42
C ILE A 242 3.58 12.80 17.05
N PRO A 243 4.81 12.75 16.47
CA PRO A 243 5.93 13.55 16.93
C PRO A 243 5.58 15.04 17.07
N GLU A 244 6.01 15.66 18.17
CA GLU A 244 5.63 17.03 18.51
C GLU A 244 5.99 18.05 17.42
N ASN A 245 7.16 17.88 16.81
CA ASN A 245 7.64 18.74 15.73
C ASN A 245 6.81 18.64 14.43
N LEU A 246 5.93 17.66 14.29
CA LEU A 246 5.06 17.51 13.12
C LEU A 246 3.65 18.07 13.34
N ARG A 247 3.24 18.34 14.58
CA ARG A 247 1.86 18.68 14.92
C ARG A 247 1.34 19.93 14.20
N ASP A 248 2.17 20.94 14.05
CA ASP A 248 1.77 22.20 13.41
C ASP A 248 1.46 22.05 11.92
N VAL A 249 2.04 21.06 11.25
CA VAL A 249 1.85 20.83 9.81
C VAL A 249 0.81 19.75 9.51
N MET A 250 0.31 19.03 10.52
CA MET A 250 -0.60 17.89 10.32
C MET A 250 -1.92 18.27 9.62
N ALA A 251 -2.47 19.46 9.88
CA ALA A 251 -3.69 19.91 9.19
C ALA A 251 -3.47 20.03 7.67
N ASN A 252 -2.33 20.59 7.28
CA ASN A 252 -1.92 20.69 5.88
C ASN A 252 -1.62 19.31 5.28
N ALA A 253 -0.88 18.44 5.98
CA ALA A 253 -0.58 17.08 5.53
C ALA A 253 -1.87 16.28 5.27
N ARG A 254 -2.86 16.34 6.17
CA ARG A 254 -4.19 15.70 5.96
C ARG A 254 -4.89 16.23 4.70
N THR A 255 -4.79 17.52 4.44
CA THR A 255 -5.38 18.11 3.23
C THR A 255 -4.70 17.58 1.98
N GLN A 256 -3.37 17.53 1.95
CA GLN A 256 -2.59 17.00 0.82
C GLN A 256 -2.90 15.53 0.56
N VAL A 257 -2.92 14.69 1.61
CA VAL A 257 -3.27 13.27 1.48
C VAL A 257 -4.68 13.06 0.94
N ARG A 258 -5.67 13.83 1.42
CA ARG A 258 -7.06 13.74 0.90
C ARG A 258 -7.14 14.12 -0.58
N LEU A 259 -6.40 15.13 -1.03
CA LEU A 259 -6.40 15.53 -2.42
C LEU A 259 -5.72 14.49 -3.30
N LEU A 260 -4.62 13.91 -2.83
CA LEU A 260 -3.92 12.82 -3.53
C LEU A 260 -4.83 11.59 -3.66
N ASP A 261 -5.45 11.14 -2.56
CA ASP A 261 -6.39 9.99 -2.55
C ASP A 261 -7.59 10.23 -3.49
N ARG A 262 -8.19 11.42 -3.44
CA ARG A 262 -9.31 11.78 -4.34
C ARG A 262 -8.89 11.77 -5.80
N SER A 263 -7.72 12.30 -6.13
CA SER A 263 -7.18 12.30 -7.48
C SER A 263 -6.91 10.87 -7.98
N TRP A 264 -6.31 10.04 -7.14
CA TRP A 264 -6.06 8.63 -7.42
C TRP A 264 -7.36 7.85 -7.66
N ARG A 265 -8.36 8.02 -6.78
CA ARG A 265 -9.67 7.33 -6.92
C ARG A 265 -10.40 7.72 -8.20
N LEU A 266 -10.37 8.98 -8.58
CA LEU A 266 -11.00 9.43 -9.83
C LEU A 266 -10.32 8.79 -11.05
N ALA A 267 -8.99 8.74 -11.07
CA ALA A 267 -8.24 8.11 -12.16
C ALA A 267 -8.54 6.61 -12.29
N HIS A 268 -8.75 5.90 -11.17
CA HIS A 268 -8.99 4.45 -11.16
C HIS A 268 -10.48 4.06 -11.20
N ALA A 269 -11.41 5.02 -11.04
CA ALA A 269 -12.85 4.75 -11.19
C ALA A 269 -13.31 4.74 -12.66
N THR A 270 -12.49 5.24 -13.58
CA THR A 270 -12.79 5.38 -15.01
C THR A 270 -12.19 4.25 -15.87
N GLY A 271 -11.55 3.25 -15.25
CA GLY A 271 -10.93 2.09 -15.91
C GLY A 271 -11.78 0.82 -15.91
#